data_2420da028327f34220f28ca108122326
#
_entry.id   2420da028327f34220f28ca108122326
#
_cell.length_a   1.000
_cell.length_b   1.000
_cell.length_c   1.000
_cell.angle_alpha   90.00
_cell.angle_beta   90.00
_cell.angle_gamma   90.00
#
_symmetry.space_group_name_H-M   'P 1'
#
loop_
_entity.id
_entity.type
_entity.pdbx_description
1 polymer ?
#
loop_
_entity_poly.entity_id
_entity_poly.type
_entity_poly.pdbx_seq_one_letter_code
_entity_poly.pdbx_strand_id
1 'polypeptide(L)'
;MVERRQTKANLFQSTPLLLPAVAFIAGIIVGDRWGDPFVWWTALAVTVIVIFCMYRWASLQSLAILLTMAVLGGVCSSMQRQRHDRVAWPDGFIRYEAVVVSETAEKPKTIGRDVLIVGQQKKLKCYIEKDERSRRLCIGDRLQVCSRIERNNEWHHGTFDYRRYLEVHGFSGHTFVKARNWQMKSRSWDGLSVWERTKLRFLCYRHQLLERYRQSGMEEEQYAVLAAMTLGDKSAMTQELKDVYAVSGASHVLALSGLHLGIIDMLLSLVVGRKRRVASQIIIVLGIWSFALLTGLSTSIIRSALMITTYALLSLTNRSRMSLNALALTAIVILLLSPDSLFDVGFQM
;
A
#
# COMPACT_ATOMS: atom_id res chain seq x y z
N MET A 1 9.73 -31.01 30.78
CA MET A 1 9.07 -31.30 29.49
C MET A 1 7.57 -31.01 29.49
N VAL A 2 6.88 -31.18 30.62
CA VAL A 2 5.43 -30.91 30.82
C VAL A 2 5.12 -29.42 30.80
N GLU A 3 5.94 -28.59 31.43
CA GLU A 3 5.78 -27.11 31.47
C GLU A 3 5.83 -26.42 30.06
N ARG A 4 6.72 -26.89 29.15
CA ARG A 4 6.76 -26.40 27.77
C ARG A 4 5.51 -26.76 26.95
N ARG A 5 4.80 -27.85 27.26
CA ARG A 5 3.55 -28.21 26.58
C ARG A 5 2.37 -27.37 27.08
N GLN A 6 2.32 -27.06 28.38
CA GLN A 6 1.27 -26.20 28.95
C GLN A 6 1.40 -24.75 28.48
N THR A 7 2.62 -24.22 28.35
CA THR A 7 2.86 -22.86 27.78
C THR A 7 2.43 -22.76 26.31
N LYS A 8 2.69 -23.79 25.50
CA LYS A 8 2.24 -23.82 24.10
C LYS A 8 0.72 -23.91 23.95
N ALA A 9 0.05 -24.72 24.74
CA ALA A 9 -1.41 -24.83 24.76
C ALA A 9 -2.08 -23.51 25.15
N ASN A 10 -1.53 -22.80 26.12
CA ASN A 10 -2.02 -21.47 26.53
C ASN A 10 -1.79 -20.40 25.46
N LEU A 11 -0.69 -20.45 24.70
CA LEU A 11 -0.42 -19.49 23.63
C LEU A 11 -1.44 -19.61 22.47
N PHE A 12 -1.78 -20.82 22.06
CA PHE A 12 -2.77 -21.06 20.99
C PHE A 12 -4.20 -20.72 21.42
N GLN A 13 -4.55 -20.93 22.69
CA GLN A 13 -5.85 -20.51 23.23
C GLN A 13 -5.97 -18.99 23.36
N SER A 14 -4.85 -18.31 23.59
CA SER A 14 -4.81 -16.86 23.72
C SER A 14 -4.75 -16.12 22.37
N THR A 15 -4.32 -16.78 21.28
CA THR A 15 -4.14 -16.15 19.95
C THR A 15 -4.91 -16.91 18.84
N PRO A 16 -6.25 -16.94 18.88
CA PRO A 16 -7.06 -17.74 17.95
C PRO A 16 -6.93 -17.33 16.48
N LEU A 17 -6.53 -16.07 16.17
CA LEU A 17 -6.41 -15.58 14.80
C LEU A 17 -5.08 -15.90 14.14
N LEU A 18 -4.06 -16.32 14.89
CA LEU A 18 -2.72 -16.56 14.35
C LEU A 18 -2.70 -17.73 13.34
N LEU A 19 -3.31 -18.87 13.70
CA LEU A 19 -3.38 -20.03 12.80
C LEU A 19 -4.17 -19.75 11.52
N PRO A 20 -5.37 -19.13 11.56
CA PRO A 20 -6.08 -18.68 10.36
C PRO A 20 -5.26 -17.74 9.49
N ALA A 21 -4.48 -16.81 10.09
CA ALA A 21 -3.62 -15.90 9.32
C ALA A 21 -2.49 -16.67 8.60
N VAL A 22 -1.84 -17.60 9.28
CA VAL A 22 -0.80 -18.46 8.67
C VAL A 22 -1.38 -19.32 7.55
N ALA A 23 -2.55 -19.91 7.76
CA ALA A 23 -3.24 -20.70 6.74
C ALA A 23 -3.60 -19.84 5.51
N PHE A 24 -4.07 -18.61 5.74
CA PHE A 24 -4.39 -17.66 4.68
C PHE A 24 -3.14 -17.27 3.86
N ILE A 25 -2.02 -17.00 4.52
CA ILE A 25 -0.73 -16.70 3.89
C ILE A 25 -0.26 -17.89 3.04
N ALA A 26 -0.31 -19.11 3.59
CA ALA A 26 0.03 -20.32 2.85
C ALA A 26 -0.83 -20.48 1.59
N GLY A 27 -2.14 -20.20 1.71
CA GLY A 27 -3.06 -20.19 0.58
C GLY A 27 -2.69 -19.20 -0.51
N ILE A 28 -2.28 -17.97 -0.15
CA ILE A 28 -1.80 -16.96 -1.10
C ILE A 28 -0.57 -17.46 -1.86
N ILE A 29 0.41 -18.05 -1.16
CA ILE A 29 1.63 -18.57 -1.77
C ILE A 29 1.33 -19.69 -2.78
N VAL A 30 0.42 -20.60 -2.44
CA VAL A 30 0.02 -21.68 -3.33
C VAL A 30 -0.79 -21.14 -4.50
N GLY A 31 -1.73 -20.21 -4.26
CA GLY A 31 -2.56 -19.58 -5.28
C GLY A 31 -1.77 -18.75 -6.30
N ASP A 32 -0.66 -18.14 -5.87
CA ASP A 32 0.26 -17.43 -6.75
C ASP A 32 0.94 -18.36 -7.76
N ARG A 33 1.20 -19.61 -7.39
CA ARG A 33 1.81 -20.62 -8.28
C ARG A 33 0.78 -21.34 -9.16
N TRP A 34 -0.38 -21.65 -8.61
CA TRP A 34 -1.44 -22.41 -9.29
C TRP A 34 -2.61 -21.47 -9.61
N GLY A 35 -2.46 -20.74 -10.74
CA GLY A 35 -3.24 -19.53 -11.06
C GLY A 35 -4.64 -19.72 -11.65
N ASP A 36 -5.24 -20.92 -11.66
CA ASP A 36 -6.60 -21.07 -12.19
C ASP A 36 -7.66 -20.70 -11.15
N PRO A 37 -8.33 -19.53 -11.28
CA PRO A 37 -9.30 -19.07 -10.29
C PRO A 37 -10.54 -19.96 -10.19
N PHE A 38 -10.90 -20.70 -11.24
CA PHE A 38 -12.07 -21.59 -11.22
C PHE A 38 -11.88 -22.72 -10.20
N VAL A 39 -10.67 -23.32 -10.18
CA VAL A 39 -10.34 -24.39 -9.21
C VAL A 39 -10.42 -23.88 -7.78
N TRP A 40 -9.96 -22.66 -7.53
CA TRP A 40 -10.00 -22.05 -6.19
C TRP A 40 -11.42 -21.72 -5.74
N TRP A 41 -12.30 -21.26 -6.64
CA TRP A 41 -13.70 -21.00 -6.33
C TRP A 41 -14.48 -22.29 -6.02
N THR A 42 -14.24 -23.36 -6.78
CA THR A 42 -14.87 -24.65 -6.51
C THR A 42 -14.38 -25.25 -5.18
N ALA A 43 -13.07 -25.14 -4.90
CA ALA A 43 -12.50 -25.56 -3.62
C ALA A 43 -13.10 -24.76 -2.45
N LEU A 44 -13.32 -23.43 -2.60
CA LEU A 44 -13.96 -22.63 -1.57
C LEU A 44 -15.39 -23.07 -1.30
N ALA A 45 -16.19 -23.32 -2.32
CA ALA A 45 -17.55 -23.82 -2.16
C ALA A 45 -17.59 -25.16 -1.41
N VAL A 46 -16.68 -26.09 -1.77
CA VAL A 46 -16.57 -27.39 -1.10
C VAL A 46 -16.18 -27.24 0.37
N THR A 47 -15.18 -26.42 0.70
CA THR A 47 -14.75 -26.25 2.09
C THR A 47 -15.80 -25.57 2.96
N VAL A 48 -16.57 -24.62 2.42
CA VAL A 48 -17.72 -24.02 3.14
C VAL A 48 -18.80 -25.07 3.43
N ILE A 49 -19.13 -25.93 2.47
CA ILE A 49 -20.09 -27.04 2.66
C ILE A 49 -19.57 -28.00 3.76
N VAL A 50 -18.29 -28.34 3.73
CA VAL A 50 -17.66 -29.20 4.75
C VAL A 50 -17.77 -28.59 6.15
N ILE A 51 -17.56 -27.29 6.32
CA ILE A 51 -17.74 -26.61 7.61
C ILE A 51 -19.17 -26.82 8.11
N PHE A 52 -20.17 -26.64 7.24
CA PHE A 52 -21.57 -26.77 7.61
C PHE A 52 -21.93 -28.22 7.96
N CYS A 53 -21.44 -29.21 7.21
CA CYS A 53 -21.68 -30.62 7.46
C CYS A 53 -20.99 -31.11 8.76
N MET A 54 -19.80 -30.53 9.08
CA MET A 54 -19.01 -30.95 10.24
C MET A 54 -19.28 -30.13 11.51
N TYR A 55 -20.38 -29.37 11.56
CA TYR A 55 -20.75 -28.51 12.68
C TYR A 55 -20.78 -29.22 14.05
N ARG A 56 -21.10 -30.52 14.07
CA ARG A 56 -21.19 -31.34 15.32
C ARG A 56 -19.83 -31.81 15.86
N TRP A 57 -18.73 -31.69 15.10
CA TRP A 57 -17.42 -32.24 15.44
C TRP A 57 -16.38 -31.12 15.57
N ALA A 58 -16.22 -30.61 16.82
CA ALA A 58 -15.41 -29.41 17.07
C ALA A 58 -13.96 -29.45 16.51
N SER A 59 -13.29 -30.61 16.61
CA SER A 59 -11.91 -30.78 16.12
C SER A 59 -11.83 -30.71 14.60
N LEU A 60 -12.78 -31.34 13.90
CA LEU A 60 -12.85 -31.32 12.44
C LEU A 60 -13.28 -29.95 11.92
N GLN A 61 -14.17 -29.26 12.65
CA GLN A 61 -14.58 -27.91 12.33
C GLN A 61 -13.40 -26.93 12.36
N SER A 62 -12.52 -27.03 13.36
CA SER A 62 -11.32 -26.18 13.43
C SER A 62 -10.40 -26.39 12.23
N LEU A 63 -10.20 -27.65 11.82
CA LEU A 63 -9.41 -27.98 10.62
C LEU A 63 -10.07 -27.44 9.34
N ALA A 64 -11.39 -27.59 9.23
CA ALA A 64 -12.15 -27.09 8.09
C ALA A 64 -12.07 -25.56 7.98
N ILE A 65 -12.09 -24.82 9.09
CA ILE A 65 -11.90 -23.35 9.11
C ILE A 65 -10.50 -22.98 8.59
N LEU A 66 -9.46 -23.66 9.05
CA LEU A 66 -8.10 -23.40 8.58
C LEU A 66 -7.95 -23.69 7.08
N LEU A 67 -8.53 -24.78 6.61
CA LEU A 67 -8.53 -25.11 5.18
C LEU A 67 -9.27 -24.05 4.36
N THR A 68 -10.43 -23.59 4.85
CA THR A 68 -11.20 -22.54 4.18
C THR A 68 -10.43 -21.22 4.11
N MET A 69 -9.70 -20.86 5.16
CA MET A 69 -8.85 -19.68 5.17
C MET A 69 -7.69 -19.82 4.15
N ALA A 70 -7.09 -21.00 4.05
CA ALA A 70 -6.06 -21.25 3.02
C ALA A 70 -6.64 -21.17 1.61
N VAL A 71 -7.78 -21.77 1.36
CA VAL A 71 -8.44 -21.71 0.05
C VAL A 71 -8.86 -20.27 -0.29
N LEU A 72 -9.36 -19.50 0.69
CA LEU A 72 -9.69 -18.08 0.51
C LEU A 72 -8.45 -17.27 0.10
N GLY A 73 -7.29 -17.54 0.71
CA GLY A 73 -6.02 -16.94 0.29
C GLY A 73 -5.68 -17.24 -1.17
N GLY A 74 -5.87 -18.49 -1.60
CA GLY A 74 -5.69 -18.90 -2.99
C GLY A 74 -6.64 -18.21 -3.96
N VAL A 75 -7.93 -18.06 -3.59
CA VAL A 75 -8.91 -17.28 -4.38
C VAL A 75 -8.45 -15.84 -4.54
N CYS A 76 -8.06 -15.16 -3.45
CA CYS A 76 -7.63 -13.76 -3.50
C CYS A 76 -6.42 -13.58 -4.42
N SER A 77 -5.41 -14.43 -4.29
CA SER A 77 -4.20 -14.39 -5.11
C SER A 77 -4.49 -14.66 -6.59
N SER A 78 -5.25 -15.72 -6.90
CA SER A 78 -5.59 -16.07 -8.28
C SER A 78 -6.45 -14.99 -8.97
N MET A 79 -7.39 -14.38 -8.25
CA MET A 79 -8.18 -13.24 -8.76
C MET A 79 -7.32 -12.02 -9.06
N GLN A 80 -6.38 -11.70 -8.17
CA GLN A 80 -5.48 -10.57 -8.36
C GLN A 80 -4.60 -10.77 -9.58
N ARG A 81 -4.01 -11.96 -9.72
CA ARG A 81 -3.23 -12.33 -10.90
C ARG A 81 -4.05 -12.21 -12.19
N GLN A 82 -5.28 -12.72 -12.20
CA GLN A 82 -6.16 -12.60 -13.35
C GLN A 82 -6.50 -11.13 -13.68
N ARG A 83 -6.62 -10.27 -12.67
CA ARG A 83 -6.81 -8.82 -12.90
C ARG A 83 -5.60 -8.19 -13.58
N HIS A 84 -4.38 -8.56 -13.20
CA HIS A 84 -3.15 -8.09 -13.86
C HIS A 84 -3.03 -8.60 -15.29
N ASP A 85 -3.35 -9.88 -15.52
CA ASP A 85 -3.29 -10.50 -16.85
C ASP A 85 -4.34 -9.96 -17.83
N ARG A 86 -5.52 -9.55 -17.32
CA ARG A 86 -6.60 -8.95 -18.14
C ARG A 86 -6.31 -7.53 -18.62
N VAL A 87 -5.28 -6.87 -18.10
CA VAL A 87 -4.90 -5.55 -18.59
C VAL A 87 -4.23 -5.70 -19.95
N ALA A 88 -5.03 -5.64 -21.01
CA ALA A 88 -4.53 -5.55 -22.38
C ALA A 88 -4.47 -4.08 -22.79
N TRP A 89 -3.28 -3.64 -23.20
CA TRP A 89 -3.13 -2.36 -23.85
C TRP A 89 -3.17 -2.58 -25.37
N PRO A 90 -3.83 -1.68 -26.14
CA PRO A 90 -3.79 -1.75 -27.60
C PRO A 90 -2.35 -1.62 -28.12
N ASP A 91 -2.03 -2.37 -29.16
CA ASP A 91 -0.76 -2.21 -29.83
C ASP A 91 -0.72 -0.89 -30.60
N GLY A 92 0.32 -0.09 -30.34
CA GLY A 92 0.54 1.19 -31.03
C GLY A 92 0.36 2.42 -30.14
N PHE A 93 0.33 3.58 -30.79
CA PHE A 93 0.13 4.86 -30.11
C PHE A 93 -1.35 5.08 -29.83
N ILE A 94 -1.66 5.27 -28.57
CA ILE A 94 -3.01 5.60 -28.10
C ILE A 94 -3.05 7.00 -27.50
N ARG A 95 -4.18 7.68 -27.68
CA ARG A 95 -4.44 8.97 -27.06
C ARG A 95 -5.28 8.76 -25.81
N TYR A 96 -4.82 9.24 -24.67
CA TYR A 96 -5.50 9.13 -23.40
C TYR A 96 -5.29 10.38 -22.55
N GLU A 97 -6.14 10.56 -21.57
CA GLU A 97 -6.02 11.60 -20.56
C GLU A 97 -5.54 11.00 -19.25
N ALA A 98 -4.62 11.66 -18.61
CA ALA A 98 -4.05 11.21 -17.36
C ALA A 98 -3.84 12.36 -16.39
N VAL A 99 -3.90 12.09 -15.09
CA VAL A 99 -3.63 13.06 -14.03
C VAL A 99 -2.35 12.67 -13.31
N VAL A 100 -1.47 13.64 -13.07
CA VAL A 100 -0.20 13.45 -12.37
C VAL A 100 -0.47 13.22 -10.88
N VAL A 101 0.09 12.13 -10.32
CA VAL A 101 -0.15 11.71 -8.93
C VAL A 101 1.12 11.59 -8.09
N SER A 102 2.30 11.84 -8.66
CA SER A 102 3.57 11.78 -7.93
C SER A 102 4.41 13.03 -8.10
N GLU A 103 5.35 13.22 -7.17
CA GLU A 103 6.43 14.21 -7.31
C GLU A 103 7.36 13.87 -8.48
N THR A 104 8.20 14.82 -8.84
CA THR A 104 9.17 14.69 -9.94
C THR A 104 10.29 13.75 -9.53
N ALA A 105 10.52 12.71 -10.34
CA ALA A 105 11.74 11.91 -10.26
C ALA A 105 12.63 12.24 -11.47
N GLU A 106 13.62 13.10 -11.26
CA GLU A 106 14.55 13.45 -12.34
C GLU A 106 15.51 12.30 -12.64
N LYS A 107 15.59 11.93 -13.92
CA LYS A 107 16.59 11.03 -14.49
C LYS A 107 17.47 11.80 -15.49
N PRO A 108 18.61 11.27 -15.92
CA PRO A 108 19.51 12.01 -16.81
C PRO A 108 18.83 12.55 -18.09
N LYS A 109 17.97 11.76 -18.73
CA LYS A 109 17.30 12.10 -20.00
C LYS A 109 15.80 12.30 -19.90
N THR A 110 15.16 11.85 -18.82
CA THR A 110 13.70 11.84 -18.68
C THR A 110 13.27 12.30 -17.30
N ILE A 111 12.03 12.74 -17.20
CA ILE A 111 11.35 13.02 -15.95
C ILE A 111 10.35 11.91 -15.70
N GLY A 112 10.56 11.14 -14.62
CA GLY A 112 9.63 10.09 -14.19
C GLY A 112 8.47 10.70 -13.42
N ARG A 113 7.25 10.34 -13.79
CA ARG A 113 6.00 10.71 -13.10
C ARG A 113 5.09 9.51 -13.01
N ASP A 114 4.38 9.39 -11.92
CA ASP A 114 3.26 8.46 -11.86
C ASP A 114 2.01 9.19 -12.33
N VAL A 115 1.25 8.57 -13.22
CA VAL A 115 0.03 9.15 -13.74
C VAL A 115 -1.13 8.17 -13.61
N LEU A 116 -2.32 8.70 -13.38
CA LEU A 116 -3.56 7.96 -13.30
C LEU A 116 -4.39 8.23 -14.55
N ILE A 117 -4.72 7.19 -15.32
CA ILE A 117 -5.57 7.31 -16.51
C ILE A 117 -7.00 7.64 -16.10
N VAL A 118 -7.53 8.70 -16.68
CA VAL A 118 -8.92 9.13 -16.45
C VAL A 118 -9.88 8.11 -17.08
N GLY A 119 -10.90 7.69 -16.33
CA GLY A 119 -11.92 6.73 -16.76
C GLY A 119 -11.57 5.26 -16.53
N GLN A 120 -10.29 4.86 -16.64
CA GLN A 120 -9.87 3.49 -16.38
C GLN A 120 -9.33 3.27 -14.97
N GLN A 121 -8.98 4.33 -14.24
CA GLN A 121 -8.37 4.31 -12.90
C GLN A 121 -7.11 3.45 -12.82
N LYS A 122 -6.38 3.32 -13.92
CA LYS A 122 -5.13 2.55 -14.00
C LYS A 122 -3.95 3.48 -13.82
N LYS A 123 -3.01 3.09 -12.97
CA LYS A 123 -1.79 3.83 -12.69
C LYS A 123 -0.69 3.41 -13.65
N LEU A 124 -0.03 4.38 -14.28
CA LEU A 124 1.11 4.15 -15.18
C LEU A 124 2.35 4.86 -14.67
N LYS A 125 3.51 4.26 -14.94
CA LYS A 125 4.81 4.91 -14.82
C LYS A 125 5.11 5.64 -16.11
N CYS A 126 5.08 6.98 -16.08
CA CYS A 126 5.29 7.82 -17.25
C CYS A 126 6.69 8.42 -17.22
N TYR A 127 7.46 8.19 -18.28
CA TYR A 127 8.77 8.80 -18.51
C TYR A 127 8.64 9.83 -19.59
N ILE A 128 8.62 11.11 -19.21
CA ILE A 128 8.49 12.25 -20.14
C ILE A 128 9.88 12.75 -20.48
N GLU A 129 10.12 13.03 -21.76
CA GLU A 129 11.36 13.65 -22.23
C GLU A 129 11.59 14.99 -21.52
N LYS A 130 12.85 15.25 -21.12
CA LYS A 130 13.22 16.40 -20.30
C LYS A 130 13.10 17.72 -21.12
N ASP A 131 12.17 18.55 -20.73
CA ASP A 131 11.81 19.82 -21.33
C ASP A 131 11.42 20.80 -20.18
N GLU A 132 11.47 22.11 -20.40
CA GLU A 132 11.07 23.10 -19.38
C GLU A 132 9.62 22.94 -18.93
N ARG A 133 8.71 22.53 -19.84
CA ARG A 133 7.30 22.31 -19.54
C ARG A 133 7.12 21.09 -18.64
N SER A 134 7.87 20.01 -18.89
CA SER A 134 7.78 18.76 -18.10
C SER A 134 8.31 18.94 -16.67
N ARG A 135 9.24 19.88 -16.45
CA ARG A 135 9.71 20.24 -15.10
C ARG A 135 8.66 21.00 -14.28
N ARG A 136 7.82 21.80 -14.94
CA ARG A 136 6.78 22.63 -14.29
C ARG A 136 5.51 21.85 -13.95
N LEU A 137 5.42 20.57 -14.34
CA LEU A 137 4.26 19.75 -14.02
C LEU A 137 4.14 19.57 -12.50
N CYS A 138 2.94 19.81 -11.99
CA CYS A 138 2.59 19.64 -10.59
C CYS A 138 1.65 18.46 -10.39
N ILE A 139 1.56 17.99 -9.14
CA ILE A 139 0.54 16.99 -8.75
C ILE A 139 -0.86 17.55 -9.02
N GLY A 140 -1.71 16.72 -9.63
CA GLY A 140 -3.08 17.10 -9.98
C GLY A 140 -3.24 17.73 -11.36
N ASP A 141 -2.15 17.97 -12.10
CA ASP A 141 -2.23 18.46 -13.47
C ASP A 141 -2.78 17.38 -14.40
N ARG A 142 -3.67 17.78 -15.31
CA ARG A 142 -4.27 16.90 -16.31
C ARG A 142 -3.50 17.02 -17.61
N LEU A 143 -3.10 15.88 -18.14
CA LEU A 143 -2.34 15.75 -19.37
C LEU A 143 -3.15 14.99 -20.40
N GLN A 144 -3.10 15.46 -21.64
CA GLN A 144 -3.48 14.67 -22.80
C GLN A 144 -2.20 14.11 -23.41
N VAL A 145 -2.09 12.80 -23.48
CA VAL A 145 -0.88 12.10 -23.89
C VAL A 145 -1.19 11.21 -25.08
N CYS A 146 -0.25 11.17 -26.05
CA CYS A 146 -0.28 10.24 -27.16
C CYS A 146 1.00 9.40 -27.12
N SER A 147 0.91 8.16 -26.64
CA SER A 147 2.09 7.30 -26.48
C SER A 147 1.71 5.82 -26.57
N ARG A 148 2.71 4.97 -26.77
CA ARG A 148 2.58 3.53 -26.64
C ARG A 148 2.72 3.17 -25.17
N ILE A 149 1.76 2.38 -24.65
CA ILE A 149 1.84 1.85 -23.29
C ILE A 149 2.41 0.45 -23.39
N GLU A 150 3.51 0.23 -22.69
CA GLU A 150 4.20 -1.07 -22.63
C GLU A 150 3.81 -1.77 -21.34
N ARG A 151 3.59 -3.09 -21.44
CA ARG A 151 3.34 -3.94 -20.27
C ARG A 151 4.60 -4.09 -19.45
N ASN A 152 4.44 -4.36 -18.17
CA ASN A 152 5.57 -4.58 -17.26
C ASN A 152 6.40 -5.86 -17.61
N ASN A 153 5.97 -6.68 -18.59
CA ASN A 153 6.58 -7.95 -18.95
C ASN A 153 7.98 -7.90 -19.55
N GLU A 154 8.41 -6.75 -20.07
CA GLU A 154 9.61 -6.66 -20.93
C GLU A 154 10.88 -6.23 -20.18
N TRP A 155 10.81 -5.96 -18.87
CA TRP A 155 11.95 -5.45 -18.10
C TRP A 155 12.49 -6.47 -17.11
N HIS A 156 13.32 -7.36 -17.57
CA HIS A 156 14.14 -8.23 -16.74
C HIS A 156 15.55 -7.60 -16.62
N HIS A 157 15.84 -6.93 -15.53
CA HIS A 157 17.19 -6.49 -15.18
C HIS A 157 17.72 -7.29 -13.96
N GLY A 158 18.52 -8.31 -14.23
CA GLY A 158 19.21 -9.08 -13.18
C GLY A 158 18.28 -9.96 -12.33
N THR A 159 18.62 -10.14 -11.06
CA THR A 159 17.90 -10.97 -10.09
C THR A 159 16.65 -10.31 -9.51
N PHE A 160 16.43 -8.98 -9.75
CA PHE A 160 15.30 -8.23 -9.23
C PHE A 160 14.13 -8.24 -10.21
N ASP A 161 13.00 -8.82 -9.81
CA ASP A 161 11.76 -8.82 -10.59
C ASP A 161 11.07 -7.45 -10.52
N TYR A 162 11.49 -6.55 -11.41
CA TYR A 162 10.94 -5.19 -11.51
C TYR A 162 9.46 -5.21 -11.94
N ARG A 163 9.03 -6.20 -12.71
CA ARG A 163 7.63 -6.39 -13.09
C ARG A 163 6.76 -6.57 -11.84
N ARG A 164 7.13 -7.53 -10.98
CA ARG A 164 6.40 -7.83 -9.75
C ARG A 164 6.38 -6.62 -8.81
N TYR A 165 7.49 -5.91 -8.71
CA TYR A 165 7.56 -4.66 -7.95
C TYR A 165 6.52 -3.63 -8.44
N LEU A 166 6.38 -3.42 -9.75
CA LEU A 166 5.41 -2.49 -10.32
C LEU A 166 3.97 -2.95 -10.08
N GLU A 167 3.68 -4.25 -10.24
CA GLU A 167 2.37 -4.84 -10.01
C GLU A 167 1.93 -4.68 -8.54
N VAL A 168 2.81 -4.99 -7.59
CA VAL A 168 2.59 -4.80 -6.15
C VAL A 168 2.28 -3.34 -5.82
N HIS A 169 2.92 -2.38 -6.49
CA HIS A 169 2.67 -0.94 -6.31
C HIS A 169 1.50 -0.41 -7.16
N GLY A 170 0.74 -1.31 -7.80
CA GLY A 170 -0.48 -0.99 -8.53
C GLY A 170 -0.26 -0.36 -9.90
N PHE A 171 0.93 -0.48 -10.47
CA PHE A 171 1.20 -0.02 -11.82
C PHE A 171 0.76 -1.05 -12.86
N SER A 172 -0.04 -0.60 -13.82
CA SER A 172 -0.57 -1.43 -14.92
C SER A 172 0.32 -1.43 -16.17
N GLY A 173 1.38 -0.63 -16.17
CA GLY A 173 2.32 -0.49 -17.28
C GLY A 173 3.19 0.74 -17.16
N HIS A 174 4.04 0.92 -18.15
CA HIS A 174 4.88 2.10 -18.28
C HIS A 174 4.81 2.68 -19.69
N THR A 175 5.21 3.93 -19.83
CA THR A 175 5.18 4.63 -21.12
C THR A 175 6.30 5.65 -21.23
N PHE A 176 6.80 5.83 -22.47
CA PHE A 176 7.74 6.90 -22.82
C PHE A 176 7.05 7.96 -23.67
N VAL A 177 7.12 9.19 -23.24
CA VAL A 177 6.42 10.31 -23.86
C VAL A 177 7.42 11.35 -24.34
N LYS A 178 7.47 11.58 -25.67
CA LYS A 178 8.28 12.64 -26.25
C LYS A 178 7.68 14.02 -25.96
N ALA A 179 8.49 15.06 -25.90
CA ALA A 179 8.08 16.44 -25.58
C ALA A 179 6.92 16.97 -26.45
N ARG A 180 6.82 16.52 -27.71
CA ARG A 180 5.75 16.90 -28.67
C ARG A 180 4.45 16.10 -28.54
N ASN A 181 4.45 15.00 -27.79
CA ASN A 181 3.36 14.04 -27.76
C ASN A 181 2.46 14.19 -26.51
N TRP A 182 2.58 15.30 -25.79
CA TRP A 182 1.71 15.60 -24.68
C TRP A 182 1.35 17.09 -24.62
N GLN A 183 0.20 17.36 -24.05
CA GLN A 183 -0.31 18.71 -23.83
C GLN A 183 -0.94 18.80 -22.46
N MET A 184 -0.73 19.94 -21.79
CA MET A 184 -1.39 20.24 -20.54
C MET A 184 -2.84 20.67 -20.81
N LYS A 185 -3.81 20.06 -20.14
CA LYS A 185 -5.20 20.48 -20.13
C LYS A 185 -5.51 21.32 -18.90
N SER A 186 -6.67 21.99 -18.93
CA SER A 186 -7.19 22.65 -17.73
C SER A 186 -7.30 21.67 -16.57
N ARG A 187 -6.92 22.12 -15.38
CA ARG A 187 -6.92 21.30 -14.17
C ARG A 187 -8.35 20.93 -13.80
N SER A 188 -8.76 19.73 -14.15
CA SER A 188 -10.05 19.14 -13.81
C SER A 188 -9.85 17.71 -13.38
N TRP A 189 -10.55 17.31 -12.34
CA TRP A 189 -10.52 15.94 -11.81
C TRP A 189 -11.81 15.16 -12.15
N ASP A 190 -12.53 15.60 -13.17
CA ASP A 190 -13.72 14.91 -13.64
C ASP A 190 -13.34 13.56 -14.24
N GLY A 191 -14.16 12.56 -13.99
CA GLY A 191 -13.89 11.16 -14.39
C GLY A 191 -13.01 10.36 -13.40
N LEU A 192 -12.53 10.99 -12.31
CA LEU A 192 -11.89 10.27 -11.20
C LEU A 192 -12.91 9.88 -10.12
N SER A 193 -12.69 8.76 -9.45
CA SER A 193 -13.50 8.34 -8.29
C SER A 193 -13.37 9.34 -7.13
N VAL A 194 -14.35 9.33 -6.22
CA VAL A 194 -14.31 10.17 -5.00
C VAL A 194 -13.05 9.88 -4.18
N TRP A 195 -12.65 8.62 -4.10
CA TRP A 195 -11.44 8.20 -3.40
C TRP A 195 -10.17 8.81 -4.01
N GLU A 196 -10.01 8.72 -5.33
CA GLU A 196 -8.84 9.29 -6.02
C GLU A 196 -8.81 10.82 -5.92
N ARG A 197 -9.96 11.48 -6.00
CA ARG A 197 -10.04 12.94 -5.78
C ARG A 197 -9.61 13.31 -4.37
N THR A 198 -10.05 12.56 -3.36
CA THR A 198 -9.65 12.80 -1.96
C THR A 198 -8.16 12.62 -1.78
N LYS A 199 -7.60 11.52 -2.30
CA LYS A 199 -6.16 11.25 -2.28
C LYS A 199 -5.36 12.36 -2.96
N LEU A 200 -5.79 12.82 -4.14
CA LEU A 200 -5.15 13.93 -4.85
C LEU A 200 -5.19 15.24 -4.05
N ARG A 201 -6.31 15.55 -3.35
CA ARG A 201 -6.38 16.74 -2.48
C ARG A 201 -5.31 16.69 -1.40
N PHE A 202 -5.15 15.56 -0.73
CA PHE A 202 -4.11 15.40 0.30
C PHE A 202 -2.71 15.50 -0.29
N LEU A 203 -2.45 14.91 -1.47
CA LEU A 203 -1.15 15.02 -2.15
C LEU A 203 -0.84 16.46 -2.59
N CYS A 204 -1.83 17.19 -3.11
CA CYS A 204 -1.67 18.62 -3.42
C CYS A 204 -1.38 19.45 -2.16
N TYR A 205 -2.07 19.16 -1.04
CA TYR A 205 -1.81 19.83 0.23
C TYR A 205 -0.42 19.50 0.78
N ARG A 206 0.01 18.23 0.67
CA ARG A 206 1.39 17.82 0.97
C ARG A 206 2.41 18.63 0.17
N HIS A 207 2.21 18.76 -1.14
CA HIS A 207 3.08 19.55 -2.01
C HIS A 207 3.16 21.03 -1.56
N GLN A 208 2.01 21.64 -1.20
CA GLN A 208 2.00 23.00 -0.65
C GLN A 208 2.78 23.13 0.66
N LEU A 209 2.73 22.12 1.54
CA LEU A 209 3.52 22.10 2.77
C LEU A 209 5.02 21.98 2.48
N LEU A 210 5.41 21.14 1.52
CA LEU A 210 6.80 21.00 1.08
C LEU A 210 7.34 22.31 0.51
N GLU A 211 6.55 23.03 -0.29
CA GLU A 211 6.94 24.33 -0.80
C GLU A 211 7.11 25.39 0.32
N ARG A 212 6.24 25.37 1.34
CA ARG A 212 6.42 26.21 2.54
C ARG A 212 7.69 25.88 3.32
N TYR A 213 8.04 24.59 3.45
CA TYR A 213 9.31 24.19 4.07
C TYR A 213 10.50 24.73 3.26
N ARG A 214 10.45 24.65 1.94
CA ARG A 214 11.50 25.18 1.05
C ARG A 214 11.67 26.69 1.19
N GLN A 215 10.56 27.43 1.35
CA GLN A 215 10.56 28.90 1.51
C GLN A 215 11.03 29.36 2.90
N SER A 216 11.15 28.49 3.89
CA SER A 216 11.58 28.86 5.24
C SER A 216 13.10 29.12 5.38
N GLY A 217 13.87 29.05 4.29
CA GLY A 217 15.29 29.40 4.29
C GLY A 217 16.21 28.32 4.86
N MET A 218 15.74 27.09 5.03
CA MET A 218 16.57 25.95 5.45
C MET A 218 17.55 25.54 4.34
N GLU A 219 18.70 25.00 4.73
CA GLU A 219 19.65 24.37 3.82
C GLU A 219 19.00 23.16 3.13
N GLU A 220 19.45 22.84 1.90
CA GLU A 220 18.86 21.76 1.10
C GLU A 220 18.88 20.39 1.82
N GLU A 221 19.94 20.10 2.57
CA GLU A 221 20.03 18.86 3.33
C GLU A 221 19.04 18.82 4.49
N GLN A 222 18.91 19.92 5.24
CA GLN A 222 17.93 20.04 6.33
C GLN A 222 16.51 19.90 5.80
N TYR A 223 16.21 20.55 4.68
CA TYR A 223 14.92 20.41 3.99
C TYR A 223 14.66 18.95 3.59
N ALA A 224 15.63 18.29 2.96
CA ALA A 224 15.49 16.91 2.49
C ALA A 224 15.19 15.93 3.65
N VAL A 225 15.90 16.08 4.78
CA VAL A 225 15.67 15.26 5.97
C VAL A 225 14.32 15.55 6.59
N LEU A 226 13.97 16.83 6.78
CA LEU A 226 12.69 17.24 7.35
C LEU A 226 11.51 16.74 6.50
N ALA A 227 11.57 16.92 5.17
CA ALA A 227 10.55 16.46 4.24
C ALA A 227 10.37 14.93 4.28
N ALA A 228 11.48 14.17 4.33
CA ALA A 228 11.45 12.73 4.43
C ALA A 228 10.83 12.24 5.74
N MET A 229 11.21 12.84 6.87
CA MET A 229 10.76 12.40 8.20
C MET A 229 9.32 12.82 8.53
N THR A 230 8.86 13.99 8.07
CA THR A 230 7.52 14.51 8.41
C THR A 230 6.45 14.13 7.40
N LEU A 231 6.76 14.26 6.11
CA LEU A 231 5.81 14.06 5.01
C LEU A 231 6.12 12.83 4.14
N GLY A 232 7.23 12.13 4.40
CA GLY A 232 7.64 10.96 3.65
C GLY A 232 8.15 11.26 2.23
N ASP A 233 8.54 12.50 1.98
CA ASP A 233 9.09 12.88 0.70
C ASP A 233 10.60 12.73 0.65
N LYS A 234 11.06 11.81 -0.19
CA LYS A 234 12.47 11.50 -0.39
C LYS A 234 13.02 12.08 -1.70
N SER A 235 12.24 12.90 -2.40
CA SER A 235 12.60 13.40 -3.73
C SER A 235 13.82 14.33 -3.70
N ALA A 236 13.97 15.11 -2.61
CA ALA A 236 15.10 16.02 -2.40
C ALA A 236 16.36 15.35 -1.83
N MET A 237 16.29 14.06 -1.46
CA MET A 237 17.44 13.35 -0.88
C MET A 237 18.46 12.98 -1.96
N THR A 238 19.67 13.50 -1.84
CA THR A 238 20.82 13.10 -2.66
C THR A 238 21.26 11.66 -2.36
N GLN A 239 21.96 11.04 -3.30
CA GLN A 239 22.48 9.66 -3.06
C GLN A 239 23.52 9.66 -1.93
N GLU A 240 24.37 10.66 -1.86
CA GLU A 240 25.36 10.83 -0.80
C GLU A 240 24.70 10.86 0.59
N LEU A 241 23.63 11.66 0.74
CA LEU A 241 22.90 11.74 1.99
C LEU A 241 22.27 10.38 2.38
N LYS A 242 21.72 9.64 1.40
CA LYS A 242 21.18 8.29 1.62
C LYS A 242 22.27 7.32 2.09
N ASP A 243 23.46 7.39 1.50
CA ASP A 243 24.59 6.52 1.83
C ASP A 243 25.13 6.83 3.24
N VAL A 244 25.22 8.10 3.64
CA VAL A 244 25.56 8.51 5.01
C VAL A 244 24.62 7.91 6.03
N TYR A 245 23.29 8.01 5.78
CA TYR A 245 22.29 7.42 6.68
C TYR A 245 22.26 5.89 6.63
N ALA A 246 22.64 5.27 5.51
CA ALA A 246 22.77 3.82 5.41
C ALA A 246 23.95 3.29 6.22
N VAL A 247 25.12 3.93 6.12
CA VAL A 247 26.33 3.57 6.86
C VAL A 247 26.14 3.77 8.36
N SER A 248 25.46 4.84 8.78
CA SER A 248 25.14 5.09 10.20
C SER A 248 24.07 4.15 10.78
N GLY A 249 23.46 3.28 9.95
CA GLY A 249 22.34 2.42 10.35
C GLY A 249 21.01 3.16 10.58
N ALA A 250 20.97 4.48 10.33
CA ALA A 250 19.80 5.32 10.58
C ALA A 250 18.84 5.43 9.38
N SER A 251 19.03 4.64 8.32
CA SER A 251 18.18 4.66 7.11
C SER A 251 16.70 4.41 7.41
N HIS A 252 16.38 3.65 8.46
CA HIS A 252 15.00 3.40 8.89
C HIS A 252 14.33 4.65 9.51
N VAL A 253 15.09 5.60 10.03
CA VAL A 253 14.56 6.87 10.57
C VAL A 253 14.10 7.78 9.45
N LEU A 254 14.76 7.73 8.29
CA LEU A 254 14.37 8.47 7.08
C LEU A 254 13.10 7.89 6.41
N ALA A 255 12.71 6.67 6.75
CA ALA A 255 11.46 6.11 6.30
C ALA A 255 10.38 6.43 7.32
N LEU A 256 9.25 6.98 6.87
CA LEU A 256 8.07 7.07 7.72
C LEU A 256 7.69 5.68 8.22
N SER A 257 7.80 5.49 9.52
CA SER A 257 7.66 4.20 10.19
C SER A 257 6.43 4.17 11.11
N GLY A 258 6.13 2.97 11.62
CA GLY A 258 5.11 2.80 12.64
C GLY A 258 5.36 3.60 13.91
N LEU A 259 6.62 3.90 14.23
CA LEU A 259 6.98 4.74 15.37
C LEU A 259 6.40 6.16 15.23
N HIS A 260 6.48 6.76 14.03
CA HIS A 260 5.91 8.08 13.77
C HIS A 260 4.40 8.10 14.02
N LEU A 261 3.67 7.08 13.54
CA LEU A 261 2.24 6.95 13.83
C LEU A 261 1.96 6.71 15.32
N GLY A 262 2.80 5.94 15.99
CA GLY A 262 2.71 5.73 17.44
C GLY A 262 2.85 7.03 18.24
N ILE A 263 3.79 7.89 17.85
CA ILE A 263 3.95 9.21 18.45
C ILE A 263 2.71 10.10 18.19
N ILE A 264 2.21 10.10 16.95
CA ILE A 264 1.00 10.85 16.60
C ILE A 264 -0.22 10.33 17.37
N ASP A 265 -0.40 9.00 17.49
CA ASP A 265 -1.45 8.38 18.30
C ASP A 265 -1.36 8.81 19.77
N MET A 266 -0.16 8.82 20.34
CA MET A 266 0.08 9.26 21.71
C MET A 266 -0.28 10.75 21.88
N LEU A 267 0.16 11.63 20.98
CA LEU A 267 -0.14 13.06 21.01
C LEU A 267 -1.64 13.32 20.86
N LEU A 268 -2.30 12.67 19.90
CA LEU A 268 -3.75 12.77 19.72
C LEU A 268 -4.50 12.27 20.95
N SER A 269 -4.06 11.18 21.56
CA SER A 269 -4.65 10.63 22.79
C SER A 269 -4.54 11.59 23.97
N LEU A 270 -3.42 12.34 24.05
CA LEU A 270 -3.20 13.34 25.08
C LEU A 270 -4.14 14.55 24.89
N VAL A 271 -4.28 15.04 23.66
CA VAL A 271 -5.10 16.23 23.34
C VAL A 271 -6.59 15.92 23.44
N VAL A 272 -7.04 14.80 22.91
CA VAL A 272 -8.48 14.43 22.87
C VAL A 272 -8.98 13.99 24.24
N GLY A 273 -8.08 13.46 25.09
CA GLY A 273 -8.41 12.97 26.42
C GLY A 273 -9.26 11.70 26.41
N ARG A 274 -9.53 11.14 27.60
CA ARG A 274 -10.22 9.85 27.77
C ARG A 274 -11.68 9.96 28.21
N LYS A 275 -12.26 11.16 28.31
CA LYS A 275 -13.60 11.37 28.87
C LYS A 275 -14.74 10.70 28.08
N ARG A 276 -14.64 10.64 26.75
CA ARG A 276 -15.64 9.98 25.88
C ARG A 276 -14.97 8.88 25.05
N ARG A 277 -14.91 7.68 25.59
CA ARG A 277 -14.15 6.55 25.07
C ARG A 277 -14.36 6.32 23.56
N VAL A 278 -15.60 6.30 23.08
CA VAL A 278 -15.94 6.06 21.68
C VAL A 278 -15.55 7.25 20.79
N ALA A 279 -15.96 8.46 21.17
CA ALA A 279 -15.67 9.67 20.39
C ALA A 279 -14.15 9.93 20.29
N SER A 280 -13.42 9.72 21.38
CA SER A 280 -11.96 9.86 21.38
C SER A 280 -11.30 8.89 20.41
N GLN A 281 -11.70 7.61 20.38
CA GLN A 281 -11.16 6.63 19.44
C GLN A 281 -11.48 6.99 17.99
N ILE A 282 -12.68 7.46 17.69
CA ILE A 282 -13.05 7.89 16.33
C ILE A 282 -12.17 9.06 15.88
N ILE A 283 -11.96 10.07 16.72
CA ILE A 283 -11.13 11.23 16.39
C ILE A 283 -9.68 10.81 16.13
N ILE A 284 -9.13 9.92 16.98
CA ILE A 284 -7.77 9.41 16.83
C ILE A 284 -7.63 8.65 15.51
N VAL A 285 -8.55 7.73 15.22
CA VAL A 285 -8.53 6.97 13.96
C VAL A 285 -8.63 7.88 12.75
N LEU A 286 -9.53 8.88 12.77
CA LEU A 286 -9.64 9.87 11.69
C LEU A 286 -8.35 10.68 11.52
N GLY A 287 -7.71 11.11 12.61
CA GLY A 287 -6.42 11.80 12.59
C GLY A 287 -5.31 10.95 11.97
N ILE A 288 -5.20 9.68 12.39
CA ILE A 288 -4.22 8.72 11.87
C ILE A 288 -4.41 8.48 10.36
N TRP A 289 -5.65 8.26 9.90
CA TRP A 289 -5.93 8.08 8.47
C TRP A 289 -5.74 9.35 7.65
N SER A 290 -6.03 10.53 8.23
CA SER A 290 -5.72 11.82 7.58
C SER A 290 -4.22 12.01 7.38
N PHE A 291 -3.42 11.66 8.39
CA PHE A 291 -1.96 11.68 8.26
C PHE A 291 -1.45 10.64 7.25
N ALA A 292 -2.02 9.43 7.24
CA ALA A 292 -1.68 8.41 6.25
C ALA A 292 -1.96 8.86 4.81
N LEU A 293 -3.08 9.54 4.57
CA LEU A 293 -3.42 10.15 3.27
C LEU A 293 -2.44 11.26 2.90
N LEU A 294 -2.07 12.11 3.86
CA LEU A 294 -1.12 13.21 3.65
C LEU A 294 0.26 12.70 3.23
N THR A 295 0.72 11.61 3.82
CA THR A 295 2.03 11.01 3.54
C THR A 295 2.05 10.09 2.32
N GLY A 296 0.91 9.96 1.62
CA GLY A 296 0.79 9.21 0.36
C GLY A 296 0.56 7.71 0.50
N LEU A 297 0.07 7.23 1.67
CA LEU A 297 -0.33 5.84 1.90
C LEU A 297 0.80 4.82 1.65
N SER A 298 1.99 5.06 2.19
CA SER A 298 3.06 4.06 2.14
C SER A 298 2.67 2.76 2.85
N THR A 299 3.20 1.62 2.41
CA THR A 299 2.88 0.29 2.96
C THR A 299 3.09 0.20 4.46
N SER A 300 4.17 0.80 4.98
CA SER A 300 4.48 0.86 6.42
C SER A 300 3.43 1.66 7.20
N ILE A 301 2.98 2.80 6.67
CA ILE A 301 1.98 3.65 7.32
C ILE A 301 0.61 2.98 7.32
N ILE A 302 0.21 2.34 6.21
CA ILE A 302 -1.07 1.62 6.13
C ILE A 302 -1.11 0.51 7.18
N ARG A 303 -0.03 -0.28 7.33
CA ARG A 303 0.04 -1.33 8.36
C ARG A 303 -0.17 -0.77 9.76
N SER A 304 0.55 0.28 10.10
CA SER A 304 0.47 0.90 11.42
C SER A 304 -0.89 1.55 11.67
N ALA A 305 -1.46 2.22 10.68
CA ALA A 305 -2.80 2.80 10.77
C ALA A 305 -3.88 1.72 10.98
N LEU A 306 -3.79 0.59 10.28
CA LEU A 306 -4.67 -0.55 10.48
C LEU A 306 -4.48 -1.19 11.86
N MET A 307 -3.24 -1.34 12.34
CA MET A 307 -2.99 -1.83 13.70
C MET A 307 -3.63 -0.91 14.74
N ILE A 308 -3.41 0.40 14.66
CA ILE A 308 -4.01 1.37 15.59
C ILE A 308 -5.55 1.30 15.51
N THR A 309 -6.11 1.22 14.31
CA THR A 309 -7.56 1.08 14.11
C THR A 309 -8.09 -0.21 14.75
N THR A 310 -7.39 -1.33 14.57
CA THR A 310 -7.74 -2.62 15.19
C THR A 310 -7.68 -2.53 16.71
N TYR A 311 -6.64 -1.89 17.27
CA TYR A 311 -6.53 -1.64 18.70
C TYR A 311 -7.67 -0.77 19.24
N ALA A 312 -8.02 0.30 18.49
CA ALA A 312 -9.12 1.16 18.83
C ALA A 312 -10.44 0.35 18.92
N LEU A 313 -10.72 -0.49 17.92
CA LEU A 313 -11.91 -1.36 17.90
C LEU A 313 -11.91 -2.37 19.07
N LEU A 314 -10.80 -3.05 19.31
CA LEU A 314 -10.67 -4.00 20.41
C LEU A 314 -10.82 -3.32 21.78
N SER A 315 -10.36 -2.08 21.93
CA SER A 315 -10.51 -1.32 23.16
C SER A 315 -11.97 -0.97 23.49
N LEU A 316 -12.82 -0.86 22.47
CA LEU A 316 -14.24 -0.61 22.62
C LEU A 316 -15.00 -1.87 23.08
N THR A 317 -14.53 -3.06 22.75
CA THR A 317 -15.19 -4.35 23.08
C THR A 317 -14.81 -4.92 24.45
N ASN A 318 -14.04 -4.20 25.26
CA ASN A 318 -13.54 -4.66 26.59
C ASN A 318 -12.80 -6.01 26.56
N ARG A 319 -12.36 -6.49 25.39
CA ARG A 319 -11.56 -7.71 25.29
C ARG A 319 -10.08 -7.43 25.59
N SER A 320 -9.40 -8.42 26.16
CA SER A 320 -7.97 -8.34 26.45
C SER A 320 -7.18 -7.93 25.18
N ARG A 321 -6.33 -6.92 25.32
CA ARG A 321 -5.51 -6.37 24.23
C ARG A 321 -4.40 -7.36 23.86
N MET A 322 -4.73 -8.39 23.12
CA MET A 322 -3.73 -9.33 22.61
C MET A 322 -3.13 -8.81 21.34
N SER A 323 -1.92 -8.24 21.42
CA SER A 323 -1.22 -7.64 20.28
C SER A 323 -1.01 -8.61 19.12
N LEU A 324 -0.80 -9.90 19.38
CA LEU A 324 -0.67 -10.92 18.34
C LEU A 324 -1.95 -11.13 17.52
N ASN A 325 -3.13 -11.09 18.17
CA ASN A 325 -4.41 -11.18 17.45
C ASN A 325 -4.66 -9.93 16.58
N ALA A 326 -4.29 -8.74 17.09
CA ALA A 326 -4.37 -7.50 16.33
C ALA A 326 -3.43 -7.54 15.10
N LEU A 327 -2.22 -8.04 15.28
CA LEU A 327 -1.26 -8.23 14.19
C LEU A 327 -1.80 -9.23 13.15
N ALA A 328 -2.29 -10.38 13.57
CA ALA A 328 -2.87 -11.41 12.70
C ALA A 328 -4.08 -10.88 11.91
N LEU A 329 -4.99 -10.17 12.58
CA LEU A 329 -6.14 -9.54 11.93
C LEU A 329 -5.70 -8.48 10.92
N THR A 330 -4.74 -7.63 11.28
CA THR A 330 -4.19 -6.61 10.38
C THR A 330 -3.56 -7.26 9.13
N ALA A 331 -2.78 -8.33 9.31
CA ALA A 331 -2.20 -9.07 8.19
C ALA A 331 -3.28 -9.65 7.27
N ILE A 332 -4.31 -10.28 7.82
CA ILE A 332 -5.44 -10.80 7.04
C ILE A 332 -6.13 -9.68 6.25
N VAL A 333 -6.41 -8.53 6.88
CA VAL A 333 -7.09 -7.40 6.22
C VAL A 333 -6.24 -6.84 5.07
N ILE A 334 -4.93 -6.63 5.29
CA ILE A 334 -4.05 -6.13 4.23
C ILE A 334 -3.98 -7.11 3.06
N LEU A 335 -3.80 -8.39 3.35
CA LEU A 335 -3.67 -9.43 2.34
C LEU A 335 -4.98 -9.74 1.61
N LEU A 336 -6.15 -9.51 2.23
CA LEU A 336 -7.45 -9.55 1.56
C LEU A 336 -7.60 -8.42 0.54
N LEU A 337 -7.13 -7.21 0.89
CA LEU A 337 -7.21 -6.04 0.01
C LEU A 337 -6.16 -6.08 -1.10
N SER A 338 -4.98 -6.59 -0.80
CA SER A 338 -3.85 -6.65 -1.72
C SER A 338 -2.98 -7.89 -1.42
N PRO A 339 -3.31 -9.06 -2.00
CA PRO A 339 -2.55 -10.30 -1.81
C PRO A 339 -1.08 -10.17 -2.22
N ASP A 340 -0.81 -9.36 -3.25
CA ASP A 340 0.55 -9.10 -3.75
C ASP A 340 1.45 -8.43 -2.71
N SER A 341 0.87 -7.76 -1.72
CA SER A 341 1.64 -7.15 -0.60
C SER A 341 2.46 -8.18 0.18
N LEU A 342 2.09 -9.46 0.16
CA LEU A 342 2.87 -10.53 0.78
C LEU A 342 4.30 -10.61 0.21
N PHE A 343 4.47 -10.26 -1.05
CA PHE A 343 5.74 -10.31 -1.77
C PHE A 343 6.48 -8.97 -1.76
N ASP A 344 5.91 -7.96 -1.12
CA ASP A 344 6.59 -6.68 -0.89
C ASP A 344 7.55 -6.79 0.30
N VAL A 345 8.83 -6.46 0.06
CA VAL A 345 9.87 -6.43 1.10
C VAL A 345 9.45 -5.54 2.27
N GLY A 346 8.76 -4.43 1.98
CA GLY A 346 8.23 -3.53 2.99
C GLY A 346 7.15 -4.17 3.87
N PHE A 347 6.44 -5.18 3.39
CA PHE A 347 5.47 -5.92 4.19
C PHE A 347 6.12 -7.03 5.02
N GLN A 348 7.19 -7.65 4.52
CA GLN A 348 7.88 -8.76 5.18
C GLN A 348 8.74 -8.28 6.37
N MET A 349 9.21 -7.03 6.34
CA MET A 349 9.93 -6.37 7.42
C MET A 349 8.96 -5.68 8.41
#